data_3664bf2deac65192a7c2a8f734016480
#
_entry.id   3664bf2deac65192a7c2a8f734016480
#
_cell.length_a   1.000
_cell.length_b   1.000
_cell.length_c   1.000
_cell.angle_alpha   90.00
_cell.angle_beta   90.00
_cell.angle_gamma   90.00
#
_symmetry.space_group_name_H-M   'P 1'
#
loop_
_entity.id
_entity.type
_entity.pdbx_description
1 polymer ?
#
loop_
_entity_poly.entity_id
_entity_poly.type
_entity_poly.pdbx_seq_one_letter_code
_entity_poly.pdbx_strand_id
1 'polypeptide(L)' 'MKIIHLQKTERTNMFYITYYAKKHNKFITRKGQYDKPDGTKGKSFISKNGTPCLVYWDLDNEGWRMATGEAKVRT' A
#
# COMPACT_ATOMS: atom_id res chain seq x y z
N MET A 1 9.53 6.07 -3.49
CA MET A 1 9.38 4.78 -4.20
C MET A 1 7.93 4.59 -4.60
N LYS A 2 7.68 4.09 -5.80
CA LYS A 2 6.32 3.81 -6.26
C LYS A 2 5.89 2.41 -5.80
N ILE A 3 4.57 2.17 -5.76
CA ILE A 3 4.00 0.89 -5.35
C ILE A 3 4.64 -0.32 -6.01
N ILE A 4 4.96 -0.22 -7.30
CA ILE A 4 5.53 -1.34 -8.05
C ILE A 4 6.85 -1.84 -7.44
N HIS A 5 7.59 -0.98 -6.73
CA HIS A 5 8.85 -1.34 -6.12
C HIS A 5 8.66 -2.11 -4.81
N LEU A 6 7.49 -2.04 -4.19
CA LEU A 6 7.19 -2.78 -2.95
C LEU A 6 7.20 -4.28 -3.13
N GLN A 7 6.97 -4.76 -4.36
CA GLN A 7 6.98 -6.19 -4.65
C GLN A 7 8.34 -6.82 -4.35
N LYS A 8 9.40 -6.00 -4.25
CA LYS A 8 10.77 -6.45 -4.01
C LYS A 8 11.22 -6.21 -2.57
N THR A 9 10.40 -5.59 -1.72
CA THR A 9 10.76 -5.33 -0.33
C THR A 9 10.33 -6.50 0.56
N GLU A 10 10.90 -6.56 1.76
CA GLU A 10 10.47 -7.56 2.73
C GLU A 10 9.04 -7.31 3.17
N ARG A 11 8.28 -8.39 3.28
CA ARG A 11 6.83 -8.33 3.44
C ARG A 11 6.39 -7.83 4.81
N THR A 12 7.26 -7.91 5.81
CA THR A 12 6.95 -7.50 7.18
C THR A 12 7.51 -6.13 7.54
N ASN A 13 8.27 -5.50 6.65
CA ASN A 13 8.80 -4.16 6.90
C ASN A 13 7.71 -3.11 6.85
N MET A 14 7.71 -2.22 7.84
CA MET A 14 6.79 -1.09 7.85
C MET A 14 7.18 -0.07 6.79
N PHE A 15 6.17 0.55 6.18
CA PHE A 15 6.36 1.64 5.24
C PHE A 15 5.30 2.70 5.45
N TYR A 16 5.55 3.89 4.88
CA TYR A 16 4.55 4.95 4.78
C TYR A 16 4.09 5.04 3.34
N ILE A 17 2.78 5.16 3.14
CA ILE A 17 2.20 5.28 1.80
C ILE A 17 1.36 6.55 1.75
N THR A 18 1.64 7.39 0.75
CA THR A 18 0.97 8.67 0.56
C THR A 18 0.20 8.65 -0.75
N TYR A 19 -1.06 9.05 -0.70
CA TYR A 19 -1.92 9.09 -1.88
C TYR A 19 -2.83 10.31 -1.78
N TYR A 20 -3.34 10.75 -2.94
CA TYR A 20 -4.32 11.83 -2.99
C TYR A 20 -5.72 11.27 -2.75
N ALA A 21 -6.36 11.71 -1.69
CA ALA A 21 -7.72 11.28 -1.34
C ALA A 21 -8.72 12.27 -1.92
N LYS A 22 -9.35 11.91 -3.05
CA LYS A 22 -10.31 12.78 -3.73
C LYS A 22 -11.47 13.15 -2.81
N LYS A 23 -11.91 12.22 -1.98
CA LYS A 23 -13.01 12.42 -1.04
C LYS A 23 -12.71 13.56 -0.06
N HIS A 24 -11.45 13.70 0.34
CA HIS A 24 -11.02 14.72 1.30
C HIS A 24 -10.29 15.88 0.63
N ASN A 25 -10.05 15.78 -0.68
CA ASN A 25 -9.37 16.79 -1.46
C ASN A 25 -8.00 17.16 -0.88
N LYS A 26 -7.25 16.15 -0.44
CA LYS A 26 -5.91 16.34 0.12
C LYS A 26 -5.11 15.05 0.07
N PHE A 27 -3.78 15.17 0.27
CA PHE A 27 -2.91 14.00 0.40
C PHE A 27 -3.05 13.41 1.80
N ILE A 28 -3.07 12.09 1.86
CA ILE A 28 -3.14 11.33 3.11
C ILE A 28 -1.97 10.36 3.14
N THR A 29 -1.34 10.24 4.32
CA THR A 29 -0.26 9.28 4.55
C THR A 29 -0.75 8.23 5.54
N ARG A 30 -0.54 6.95 5.17
CA ARG A 30 -0.88 5.80 6.00
C ARG A 30 0.38 5.04 6.35
N LYS A 31 0.38 4.38 7.52
CA LYS A 31 1.44 3.50 7.94
C LYS A 31 0.98 2.06 7.73
N GLY A 32 1.77 1.26 7.01
CA GLY A 32 1.36 -0.08 6.67
C GLY A 32 2.52 -1.05 6.55
N GLN A 33 2.18 -2.29 6.26
CA GLN A 33 3.13 -3.32 5.88
C GLN A 33 2.44 -4.25 4.87
N TYR A 34 3.24 -4.97 4.09
CA TYR A 34 2.70 -5.77 3.01
C TYR A 34 1.78 -6.87 3.55
N ASP A 35 2.27 -7.65 4.51
CA ASP A 35 1.51 -8.73 5.11
C ASP A 35 0.92 -8.29 6.46
N LYS A 36 -0.19 -8.93 6.85
CA LYS A 36 -0.76 -8.74 8.18
C LYS A 36 0.21 -9.29 9.23
N PRO A 37 0.27 -8.70 10.45
CA PRO A 37 1.18 -9.18 11.49
C PRO A 37 1.05 -10.65 11.87
N ASP A 38 -0.13 -11.25 11.66
CA ASP A 38 -0.35 -12.68 11.94
C ASP A 38 0.16 -13.60 10.83
N GLY A 39 0.78 -13.06 9.79
CA GLY A 39 1.31 -13.82 8.68
C GLY A 39 0.38 -13.94 7.48
N THR A 40 -0.85 -13.44 7.57
CA THR A 40 -1.75 -13.41 6.43
C THR A 40 -1.14 -12.56 5.33
N LYS A 41 -1.09 -13.08 4.11
CA LYS A 41 -0.38 -12.46 3.00
C LYS A 41 -1.17 -11.34 2.35
N GLY A 42 -0.53 -10.17 2.18
CA GLY A 42 -1.00 -9.17 1.27
C GLY A 42 -0.75 -9.60 -0.18
N LYS A 43 -1.21 -8.81 -1.13
CA LYS A 43 -1.02 -9.15 -2.54
C LYS A 43 -0.83 -7.90 -3.38
N SER A 44 -0.18 -8.08 -4.52
CA SER A 44 -0.06 -7.03 -5.52
C SER A 44 -0.50 -7.62 -6.86
N PHE A 45 -1.07 -6.79 -7.71
CA PHE A 45 -1.53 -7.21 -9.01
C PHE A 45 -1.60 -6.02 -9.96
N ILE A 46 -1.75 -6.33 -11.25
CA ILE A 46 -1.93 -5.31 -12.27
C ILE A 46 -3.40 -5.31 -12.67
N SER A 47 -4.04 -4.14 -12.61
CA SER A 47 -5.45 -4.00 -12.99
C SER A 47 -5.63 -4.18 -14.51
N LYS A 48 -6.88 -4.27 -14.95
CA LYS A 48 -7.21 -4.37 -16.37
C LYS A 48 -6.65 -3.20 -17.18
N ASN A 49 -6.49 -2.04 -16.54
CA ASN A 49 -5.97 -0.84 -17.20
C ASN A 49 -4.44 -0.77 -17.15
N GLY A 50 -3.77 -1.79 -16.64
CA GLY A 50 -2.33 -1.80 -16.53
C GLY A 50 -1.79 -1.05 -15.33
N THR A 51 -2.65 -0.69 -14.37
CA THR A 51 -2.24 0.05 -13.17
C THR A 51 -1.80 -0.92 -12.07
N PRO A 52 -0.59 -0.74 -11.50
CA PRO A 52 -0.18 -1.56 -10.35
C PRO A 52 -1.08 -1.27 -9.14
N CYS A 53 -1.51 -2.34 -8.46
CA CYS A 53 -2.34 -2.25 -7.27
C CYS A 53 -1.70 -3.04 -6.14
N LEU A 54 -1.80 -2.53 -4.93
CA LEU A 54 -1.25 -3.16 -3.73
C LEU A 54 -2.32 -3.26 -2.66
N VAL A 55 -2.57 -4.48 -2.18
CA VAL A 55 -3.38 -4.69 -0.99
C VAL A 55 -2.41 -4.86 0.18
N TYR A 56 -2.48 -3.94 1.13
CA TYR A 56 -1.55 -3.90 2.26
C TYR A 56 -2.31 -3.80 3.58
N TRP A 57 -1.63 -4.12 4.67
CA TRP A 57 -2.20 -4.02 6.02
C TRP A 57 -1.94 -2.63 6.58
N ASP A 58 -3.02 -1.92 6.95
CA ASP A 58 -2.94 -0.61 7.60
C ASP A 58 -2.72 -0.84 9.09
N LEU A 59 -1.54 -0.45 9.58
CA LEU A 59 -1.14 -0.69 10.96
C LEU A 59 -1.91 0.15 11.97
N ASP A 60 -2.34 1.35 11.59
CA ASP A 60 -3.06 2.24 12.51
C ASP A 60 -4.53 1.86 12.64
N ASN A 61 -5.15 1.43 11.57
CA ASN A 61 -6.58 1.10 11.54
C ASN A 61 -6.85 -0.40 11.62
N GLU A 62 -5.80 -1.21 11.63
CA GLU A 62 -5.90 -2.67 11.71
C GLU A 62 -6.86 -3.23 10.66
N GLY A 63 -6.62 -2.89 9.41
CA GLY A 63 -7.45 -3.34 8.30
C GLY A 63 -6.70 -3.39 6.99
N TRP A 64 -7.24 -4.15 6.02
CA TRP A 64 -6.71 -4.20 4.67
C TRP A 64 -7.10 -2.95 3.90
N ARG A 65 -6.17 -2.43 3.13
CA ARG A 65 -6.42 -1.32 2.22
C ARG A 65 -5.79 -1.59 0.88
N MET A 66 -6.32 -0.96 -0.16
CA MET A 66 -5.77 -1.07 -1.50
C MET A 66 -5.26 0.30 -1.95
N ALA A 67 -4.06 0.30 -2.52
CA ALA A 67 -3.47 1.49 -3.12
C ALA A 67 -3.14 1.20 -4.58
N THR A 68 -3.13 2.25 -5.40
CA THR A 68 -2.81 2.14 -6.82
C THR A 68 -1.47 2.78 -7.14
N GLY A 69 -1.00 2.61 -8.35
CA GLY A 69 0.32 3.06 -8.78
C GLY A 69 0.62 4.54 -8.61
N GLU A 70 -0.41 5.37 -8.41
CA GLU A 70 -0.21 6.80 -8.15
C GLU A 70 0.27 7.07 -6.74
N ALA A 71 0.09 6.13 -5.82
CA ALA A 71 0.54 6.29 -4.45
C ALA A 71 2.06 6.20 -4.36
N LYS A 72 2.64 6.94 -3.44
CA LYS A 72 4.08 6.94 -3.20
C LYS A 72 4.39 6.26 -1.88
N VAL A 73 5.45 5.47 -1.87
CA VAL A 73 5.84 4.70 -0.70
C VAL A 73 7.21 5.16 -0.20
N ARG A 74 7.32 5.30 1.12
CA ARG A 74 8.58 5.64 1.79
C ARG A 74 8.83 4.60 2.88
N THR A 75 10.00 4.02 2.86
CA THR A 75 10.43 3.03 3.87
C THR A 75 11.34 3.64 4.96
#